data_6d9de9030e59eded435d42c676cc71d4
#
_entry.id   6d9de9030e59eded435d42c676cc71d4
#
_cell.length_a   1.000
_cell.length_b   1.000
_cell.length_c   1.000
_cell.angle_alpha   90.00
_cell.angle_beta   90.00
_cell.angle_gamma   90.00
#
_symmetry.space_group_name_H-M   'P 1'
#
loop_
_entity.id
_entity.type
_entity.pdbx_description
1 polymer ?
#
loop_
_entity_poly.entity_id
_entity_poly.type
_entity_poly.pdbx_seq_one_letter_code
_entity_poly.pdbx_strand_id
1 'polypeptide(L)'
;KGDMGGAAAVLGAMQIIGELKPARNVVAVIGSTDNMISGTAFKPDDVITTYSGKTVEILNTDAEGRLVLADAMTYAKQQGATKLIDLATLTGGVIVALGMDKTGALTNDDALFAQFVKASKKTGEFVWQLPLTESDKKRIRKSDVADLNNSPGRDGHMIFAGGFVGEFAEGTPWIHLDIAGTSDATTAHDLGPKG
;
A
#
# COMPACT_ATOMS: atom_id res chain seq x y z
N LYS A 1 16.16 8.34 -3.60
CA LYS A 1 15.29 8.04 -2.44
C LYS A 1 13.83 8.40 -2.73
N GLY A 2 13.35 8.07 -3.94
CA GLY A 2 11.98 8.34 -4.37
C GLY A 2 10.92 7.48 -3.69
N ASP A 3 11.30 6.42 -2.98
CA ASP A 3 10.39 5.48 -2.31
C ASP A 3 9.77 6.03 -0.98
N MET A 4 9.63 7.35 -0.92
CA MET A 4 9.08 8.05 0.25
C MET A 4 7.73 8.73 -0.04
N GLY A 5 7.16 8.53 -1.25
CA GLY A 5 5.95 9.23 -1.68
C GLY A 5 4.74 8.95 -0.81
N GLY A 6 4.53 7.69 -0.39
CA GLY A 6 3.45 7.32 0.53
C GLY A 6 3.54 8.02 1.88
N ALA A 7 4.74 8.00 2.50
CA ALA A 7 4.98 8.68 3.76
C ALA A 7 4.78 10.21 3.63
N ALA A 8 5.27 10.81 2.54
CA ALA A 8 5.09 12.24 2.27
C ALA A 8 3.61 12.61 2.14
N ALA A 9 2.81 11.81 1.41
CA ALA A 9 1.38 12.02 1.27
C ALA A 9 0.65 11.92 2.62
N VAL A 10 0.99 10.94 3.45
CA VAL A 10 0.43 10.79 4.80
C VAL A 10 0.78 12.00 5.68
N LEU A 11 2.02 12.47 5.67
CA LEU A 11 2.44 13.65 6.44
C LEU A 11 1.69 14.91 5.98
N GLY A 12 1.57 15.13 4.67
CA GLY A 12 0.80 16.26 4.13
C GLY A 12 -0.68 16.20 4.50
N ALA A 13 -1.29 15.00 4.42
CA ALA A 13 -2.67 14.81 4.86
C ALA A 13 -2.84 15.12 6.36
N MET A 14 -1.92 14.69 7.22
CA MET A 14 -1.97 14.94 8.66
C MET A 14 -1.78 16.41 9.00
N GLN A 15 -0.98 17.16 8.24
CA GLN A 15 -0.88 18.61 8.39
C GLN A 15 -2.25 19.28 8.16
N ILE A 16 -2.91 18.93 7.04
CA ILE A 16 -4.24 19.48 6.70
C ILE A 16 -5.28 19.07 7.75
N ILE A 17 -5.28 17.82 8.19
CA ILE A 17 -6.18 17.31 9.22
C ILE A 17 -5.98 18.09 10.55
N GLY A 18 -4.73 18.36 10.91
CA GLY A 18 -4.39 19.14 12.10
C GLY A 18 -4.91 20.58 12.05
N GLU A 19 -4.91 21.19 10.86
CA GLU A 19 -5.44 22.55 10.65
C GLU A 19 -6.98 22.56 10.64
N LEU A 20 -7.61 21.62 9.93
CA LEU A 20 -9.06 21.54 9.79
C LEU A 20 -9.78 21.00 11.04
N LYS A 21 -9.09 20.27 11.89
CA LYS A 21 -9.60 19.68 13.15
C LYS A 21 -10.96 18.98 12.98
N PRO A 22 -11.11 18.02 12.06
CA PRO A 22 -12.37 17.33 11.88
C PRO A 22 -12.77 16.61 13.18
N ALA A 23 -14.07 16.47 13.44
CA ALA A 23 -14.60 15.73 14.60
C ALA A 23 -14.42 14.20 14.40
N ARG A 24 -13.20 13.77 14.14
CA ARG A 24 -12.79 12.36 13.92
C ARG A 24 -11.40 12.14 14.51
N ASN A 25 -11.19 10.93 15.06
CA ASN A 25 -9.86 10.49 15.42
C ASN A 25 -9.15 9.98 14.17
N VAL A 26 -7.97 10.48 13.92
CA VAL A 26 -7.12 10.04 12.81
C VAL A 26 -5.73 9.70 13.36
N VAL A 27 -5.24 8.55 13.01
CA VAL A 27 -3.89 8.07 13.37
C VAL A 27 -3.14 7.81 12.08
N ALA A 28 -1.96 8.38 11.96
CA ALA A 28 -1.02 8.08 10.87
C ALA A 28 0.06 7.12 11.38
N VAL A 29 0.36 6.11 10.59
CA VAL A 29 1.44 5.16 10.85
C VAL A 29 2.36 5.16 9.64
N ILE A 30 3.64 5.40 9.86
CA ILE A 30 4.67 5.39 8.83
C ILE A 30 5.72 4.35 9.22
N GLY A 31 5.85 3.30 8.39
CA GLY A 31 6.94 2.35 8.50
C GLY A 31 8.20 2.96 7.89
N SER A 32 9.17 3.30 8.73
CA SER A 32 10.45 3.86 8.28
C SER A 32 11.58 2.91 8.63
N THR A 33 12.27 2.41 7.62
CA THR A 33 13.36 1.46 7.79
C THR A 33 14.44 1.68 6.72
N ASP A 34 15.67 1.29 7.05
CA ASP A 34 16.72 1.21 6.05
C ASP A 34 16.55 -0.07 5.21
N ASN A 35 16.74 0.07 3.89
CA ASN A 35 16.76 -1.06 2.96
C ASN A 35 18.18 -1.20 2.42
N MET A 36 19.06 -1.79 3.22
CA MET A 36 20.50 -1.91 2.91
C MET A 36 20.89 -3.37 2.73
N ILE A 37 21.76 -3.62 1.76
CA ILE A 37 22.41 -4.92 1.58
C ILE A 37 23.34 -5.16 2.77
N SER A 38 23.15 -6.28 3.46
CA SER A 38 23.98 -6.68 4.59
C SER A 38 24.02 -8.20 4.75
N GLY A 39 24.94 -8.69 5.56
CA GLY A 39 25.03 -10.12 5.89
C GLY A 39 23.85 -10.66 6.72
N THR A 40 23.05 -9.78 7.30
CA THR A 40 21.85 -10.11 8.11
C THR A 40 20.54 -9.79 7.42
N ALA A 41 20.58 -9.23 6.20
CA ALA A 41 19.37 -9.00 5.41
C ALA A 41 18.73 -10.33 5.01
N PHE A 42 17.40 -10.37 4.94
CA PHE A 42 16.68 -11.55 4.45
C PHE A 42 17.01 -11.82 2.97
N LYS A 43 16.87 -13.07 2.57
CA LYS A 43 17.19 -13.59 1.24
C LYS A 43 15.97 -14.31 0.66
N PRO A 44 15.93 -14.53 -0.66
CA PRO A 44 14.96 -15.46 -1.23
C PRO A 44 14.98 -16.80 -0.49
N ASP A 45 13.82 -17.39 -0.33
CA ASP A 45 13.53 -18.63 0.42
C ASP A 45 13.60 -18.51 1.96
N ASP A 46 13.93 -17.34 2.50
CA ASP A 46 13.74 -17.09 3.94
C ASP A 46 12.24 -17.00 4.28
N VAL A 47 11.89 -17.45 5.47
CA VAL A 47 10.54 -17.28 6.05
C VAL A 47 10.64 -16.30 7.21
N ILE A 48 9.86 -15.22 7.14
CA ILE A 48 9.77 -14.23 8.21
C ILE A 48 8.42 -14.32 8.92
N THR A 49 8.38 -13.88 10.16
CA THR A 49 7.13 -13.72 10.92
C THR A 49 6.80 -12.23 11.00
N THR A 50 5.62 -11.85 10.52
CA THR A 50 5.12 -10.48 10.59
C THR A 50 4.66 -10.13 12.00
N TYR A 51 4.42 -8.85 12.24
CA TYR A 51 3.91 -8.34 13.53
C TYR A 51 2.53 -8.94 13.91
N SER A 52 1.75 -9.38 12.93
CA SER A 52 0.47 -10.08 13.17
C SER A 52 0.64 -11.55 13.58
N GLY A 53 1.85 -12.11 13.47
CA GLY A 53 2.14 -13.52 13.67
C GLY A 53 2.03 -14.39 12.41
N LYS A 54 1.53 -13.86 11.29
CA LYS A 54 1.52 -14.58 10.02
C LYS A 54 2.94 -14.74 9.49
N THR A 55 3.22 -15.90 8.91
CA THR A 55 4.50 -16.20 8.26
C THR A 55 4.46 -15.86 6.78
N VAL A 56 5.58 -15.38 6.25
CA VAL A 56 5.71 -14.98 4.85
C VAL A 56 6.98 -15.59 4.26
N GLU A 57 6.83 -16.33 3.19
CA GLU A 57 7.94 -16.79 2.35
C GLU A 57 8.42 -15.65 1.46
N ILE A 58 9.71 -15.37 1.50
CA ILE A 58 10.35 -14.32 0.70
C ILE A 58 10.76 -14.92 -0.65
N LEU A 59 10.01 -14.63 -1.69
CA LEU A 59 10.35 -15.03 -3.06
C LEU A 59 11.09 -13.92 -3.83
N ASN A 60 10.94 -12.67 -3.39
CA ASN A 60 11.60 -11.51 -3.98
C ASN A 60 11.94 -10.49 -2.90
N THR A 61 13.20 -10.17 -2.75
CA THR A 61 13.67 -9.19 -1.74
C THR A 61 13.34 -7.74 -2.10
N ASP A 62 13.04 -7.45 -3.38
CA ASP A 62 12.57 -6.15 -3.87
C ASP A 62 11.02 -5.97 -3.67
N ALA A 63 10.39 -6.91 -3.00
CA ALA A 63 8.99 -6.84 -2.57
C ALA A 63 8.91 -6.62 -1.04
N GLU A 64 9.74 -5.75 -0.50
CA GLU A 64 9.88 -5.46 0.93
C GLU A 64 8.83 -4.45 1.42
N GLY A 65 8.46 -3.47 0.60
CA GLY A 65 7.54 -2.39 0.99
C GLY A 65 6.19 -2.92 1.47
N ARG A 66 5.67 -3.98 0.85
CA ARG A 66 4.44 -4.64 1.30
C ARG A 66 4.57 -5.33 2.65
N LEU A 67 5.77 -5.76 3.04
CA LEU A 67 6.04 -6.34 4.36
C LEU A 67 5.99 -5.26 5.44
N VAL A 68 6.57 -4.10 5.18
CA VAL A 68 6.50 -2.93 6.06
C VAL A 68 5.05 -2.46 6.24
N LEU A 69 4.27 -2.39 5.14
CA LEU A 69 2.86 -2.02 5.19
C LEU A 69 2.02 -3.03 5.99
N ALA A 70 2.30 -4.32 5.88
CA ALA A 70 1.62 -5.36 6.64
C ALA A 70 1.73 -5.13 8.16
N ASP A 71 2.92 -4.82 8.62
CA ASP A 71 3.18 -4.52 10.03
C ASP A 71 2.56 -3.18 10.45
N ALA A 72 2.67 -2.14 9.61
CA ALA A 72 2.05 -0.85 9.86
C ALA A 72 0.51 -0.94 9.98
N MET A 73 -0.14 -1.73 9.11
CA MET A 73 -1.60 -1.97 9.19
C MET A 73 -2.00 -2.71 10.46
N THR A 74 -1.23 -3.73 10.82
CA THR A 74 -1.45 -4.48 12.07
C THR A 74 -1.34 -3.57 13.27
N TYR A 75 -0.33 -2.71 13.30
CA TYR A 75 -0.14 -1.71 14.36
C TYR A 75 -1.30 -0.70 14.39
N ALA A 76 -1.74 -0.18 13.24
CA ALA A 76 -2.86 0.76 13.16
C ALA A 76 -4.15 0.16 13.75
N LYS A 77 -4.44 -1.12 13.48
CA LYS A 77 -5.59 -1.82 14.09
C LYS A 77 -5.46 -1.93 15.61
N GLN A 78 -4.27 -2.18 16.13
CA GLN A 78 -4.02 -2.20 17.58
C GLN A 78 -4.23 -0.83 18.23
N GLN A 79 -4.05 0.27 17.48
CA GLN A 79 -4.41 1.62 17.92
C GLN A 79 -5.91 1.92 17.81
N GLY A 80 -6.73 0.94 17.47
CA GLY A 80 -8.19 1.07 17.40
C GLY A 80 -8.73 1.58 16.07
N ALA A 81 -7.96 1.50 14.99
CA ALA A 81 -8.42 1.87 13.66
C ALA A 81 -9.61 1.01 13.23
N THR A 82 -10.72 1.65 12.85
CA THR A 82 -11.93 1.02 12.32
C THR A 82 -12.05 1.15 10.80
N LYS A 83 -11.19 1.91 10.19
CA LYS A 83 -11.01 2.06 8.73
C LYS A 83 -9.55 2.28 8.45
N LEU A 84 -9.05 1.74 7.35
CA LEU A 84 -7.66 1.81 6.94
C LEU A 84 -7.57 2.38 5.53
N ILE A 85 -6.63 3.30 5.32
CA ILE A 85 -6.21 3.74 3.98
C ILE A 85 -4.70 3.73 3.98
N ASP A 86 -4.10 2.93 3.12
CA ASP A 86 -2.65 2.91 2.95
C ASP A 86 -2.25 3.44 1.57
N LEU A 87 -1.11 4.11 1.51
CA LEU A 87 -0.55 4.72 0.31
C LEU A 87 0.92 4.31 0.19
N ALA A 88 1.29 3.82 -0.97
CA ALA A 88 2.68 3.48 -1.25
C ALA A 88 3.02 3.61 -2.73
N THR A 89 4.26 3.95 -3.01
CA THR A 89 4.90 3.80 -4.32
C THR A 89 5.26 2.32 -4.53
N LEU A 90 4.23 1.45 -4.59
CA LEU A 90 4.42 0.03 -4.31
C LEU A 90 4.89 -0.75 -5.53
N THR A 91 4.37 -0.45 -6.73
CA THR A 91 4.66 -1.28 -7.89
C THR A 91 4.91 -0.51 -9.18
N GLY A 92 5.90 -0.96 -9.94
CA GLY A 92 5.98 -0.59 -11.36
C GLY A 92 4.82 -1.12 -12.18
N GLY A 93 4.10 -2.12 -11.68
CA GLY A 93 2.94 -2.71 -12.35
C GLY A 93 1.76 -1.75 -12.50
N VAL A 94 1.54 -0.85 -11.54
CA VAL A 94 0.50 0.18 -11.65
C VAL A 94 0.79 1.16 -12.79
N ILE A 95 2.05 1.52 -12.99
CA ILE A 95 2.48 2.41 -14.09
C ILE A 95 2.20 1.75 -15.44
N VAL A 96 2.51 0.47 -15.57
CA VAL A 96 2.24 -0.30 -16.80
C VAL A 96 0.73 -0.40 -17.08
N ALA A 97 -0.08 -0.56 -16.03
CA ALA A 97 -1.52 -0.73 -16.17
C ALA A 97 -2.28 0.57 -16.39
N LEU A 98 -1.91 1.66 -15.69
CA LEU A 98 -2.71 2.88 -15.61
C LEU A 98 -1.99 4.15 -16.07
N GLY A 99 -0.68 4.08 -16.33
CA GLY A 99 0.14 5.27 -16.67
C GLY A 99 0.55 6.07 -15.43
N MET A 100 0.90 7.34 -15.66
CA MET A 100 1.49 8.24 -14.67
C MET A 100 0.50 9.26 -14.09
N ASP A 101 -0.76 9.20 -14.47
CA ASP A 101 -1.80 10.18 -14.12
C ASP A 101 -2.98 9.59 -13.34
N LYS A 102 -2.91 8.32 -13.02
CA LYS A 102 -3.95 7.59 -12.27
C LYS A 102 -3.35 6.75 -11.17
N THR A 103 -3.90 6.89 -9.98
CA THR A 103 -3.58 6.03 -8.85
C THR A 103 -4.36 4.72 -8.95
N GLY A 104 -3.68 3.60 -8.78
CA GLY A 104 -4.34 2.30 -8.69
C GLY A 104 -4.90 2.07 -7.29
N ALA A 105 -6.09 1.48 -7.19
CA ALA A 105 -6.71 1.19 -5.91
C ALA A 105 -7.20 -0.25 -5.79
N LEU A 106 -7.10 -0.81 -4.58
CA LEU A 106 -7.77 -2.02 -4.15
C LEU A 106 -8.57 -1.75 -2.88
N THR A 107 -9.65 -2.48 -2.68
CA THR A 107 -10.48 -2.35 -1.49
C THR A 107 -11.20 -3.65 -1.15
N ASN A 108 -11.58 -3.78 0.11
CA ASN A 108 -12.52 -4.80 0.60
C ASN A 108 -13.88 -4.21 1.00
N ASP A 109 -14.10 -2.88 0.78
CA ASP A 109 -15.33 -2.18 1.16
C ASP A 109 -15.74 -1.17 0.08
N ASP A 110 -16.71 -1.55 -0.74
CA ASP A 110 -17.19 -0.72 -1.84
C ASP A 110 -17.85 0.58 -1.36
N ALA A 111 -18.45 0.59 -0.17
CA ALA A 111 -19.10 1.79 0.38
C ALA A 111 -18.06 2.82 0.83
N LEU A 112 -16.98 2.38 1.45
CA LEU A 112 -15.83 3.23 1.78
C LEU A 112 -15.18 3.76 0.49
N PHE A 113 -14.96 2.88 -0.49
CA PHE A 113 -14.35 3.27 -1.75
C PHE A 113 -15.21 4.26 -2.55
N ALA A 114 -16.52 4.11 -2.55
CA ALA A 114 -17.42 5.08 -3.20
C ALA A 114 -17.33 6.49 -2.57
N GLN A 115 -17.10 6.59 -1.25
CA GLN A 115 -16.83 7.87 -0.59
C GLN A 115 -15.48 8.45 -1.04
N PHE A 116 -14.46 7.61 -1.14
CA PHE A 116 -13.13 8.00 -1.59
C PHE A 116 -13.16 8.52 -3.04
N VAL A 117 -13.84 7.83 -3.95
CA VAL A 117 -14.01 8.26 -5.35
C VAL A 117 -14.70 9.63 -5.46
N LYS A 118 -15.67 9.93 -4.58
CA LYS A 118 -16.28 11.28 -4.54
C LYS A 118 -15.28 12.36 -4.15
N ALA A 119 -14.37 12.07 -3.21
CA ALA A 119 -13.30 12.97 -2.80
C ALA A 119 -12.28 13.14 -3.94
N SER A 120 -11.82 12.06 -4.54
CA SER A 120 -10.91 12.03 -5.69
C SER A 120 -11.40 12.93 -6.84
N LYS A 121 -12.67 12.82 -7.19
CA LYS A 121 -13.27 13.68 -8.23
C LYS A 121 -13.28 15.18 -7.88
N LYS A 122 -13.37 15.52 -6.59
CA LYS A 122 -13.35 16.92 -6.14
C LYS A 122 -11.96 17.51 -6.16
N THR A 123 -10.94 16.71 -5.89
CA THR A 123 -9.54 17.14 -5.86
C THR A 123 -8.87 17.08 -7.24
N GLY A 124 -9.47 16.38 -8.20
CA GLY A 124 -8.87 16.13 -9.50
C GLY A 124 -7.79 15.06 -9.50
N GLU A 125 -7.60 14.34 -8.40
CA GLU A 125 -6.68 13.21 -8.29
C GLU A 125 -7.37 11.92 -8.73
N PHE A 126 -7.11 11.44 -9.93
CA PHE A 126 -7.79 10.28 -10.50
C PHE A 126 -7.36 8.98 -9.84
N VAL A 127 -8.35 8.18 -9.43
CA VAL A 127 -8.16 6.85 -8.87
C VAL A 127 -8.94 5.82 -9.68
N TRP A 128 -8.36 4.65 -9.89
CA TRP A 128 -8.99 3.55 -10.59
C TRP A 128 -8.88 2.26 -9.77
N GLN A 129 -10.05 1.64 -9.50
CA GLN A 129 -10.11 0.38 -8.78
C GLN A 129 -9.76 -0.79 -9.71
N LEU A 130 -8.82 -1.64 -9.27
CA LEU A 130 -8.54 -2.91 -9.90
C LEU A 130 -9.27 -4.05 -9.15
N PRO A 131 -9.61 -5.14 -9.84
CA PRO A 131 -10.26 -6.29 -9.21
C PRO A 131 -9.29 -7.01 -8.28
N LEU A 132 -9.79 -7.50 -7.15
CA LEU A 132 -9.10 -8.45 -6.27
C LEU A 132 -10.01 -9.66 -6.08
N THR A 133 -9.69 -10.74 -6.77
CA THR A 133 -10.51 -11.96 -6.79
C THR A 133 -10.01 -13.02 -5.82
N GLU A 134 -10.82 -14.05 -5.56
CA GLU A 134 -10.38 -15.19 -4.77
C GLU A 134 -9.23 -15.99 -5.44
N SER A 135 -9.14 -15.94 -6.77
CA SER A 135 -7.98 -16.52 -7.50
C SER A 135 -6.69 -15.78 -7.16
N ASP A 136 -6.73 -14.45 -7.06
CA ASP A 136 -5.56 -13.64 -6.70
C ASP A 136 -5.12 -13.92 -5.26
N LYS A 137 -6.07 -13.97 -4.33
CA LYS A 137 -5.80 -14.31 -2.92
C LYS A 137 -5.21 -15.71 -2.76
N LYS A 138 -5.69 -16.71 -3.53
CA LYS A 138 -5.10 -18.04 -3.52
C LYS A 138 -3.64 -18.05 -3.95
N ARG A 139 -3.26 -17.22 -4.92
CA ARG A 139 -1.85 -17.09 -5.34
C ARG A 139 -0.97 -16.45 -4.26
N ILE A 140 -1.48 -15.46 -3.54
CA ILE A 140 -0.79 -14.83 -2.40
C ILE A 140 -0.58 -15.84 -1.27
N ARG A 141 -1.57 -16.70 -1.01
CA ARG A 141 -1.55 -17.73 0.03
C ARG A 141 -0.87 -19.04 -0.40
N LYS A 142 -0.29 -19.07 -1.58
CA LYS A 142 0.38 -20.28 -2.09
C LYS A 142 1.83 -20.31 -1.61
N SER A 143 2.09 -21.06 -0.55
CA SER A 143 3.42 -21.38 -0.04
C SER A 143 3.36 -22.77 0.60
N ASP A 144 4.45 -23.53 0.49
CA ASP A 144 4.58 -24.84 1.14
C ASP A 144 5.18 -24.73 2.55
N VAL A 145 5.67 -23.53 2.93
CA VAL A 145 6.46 -23.33 4.17
C VAL A 145 5.96 -22.15 5.02
N ALA A 146 5.02 -21.36 4.50
CA ALA A 146 4.49 -20.16 5.16
C ALA A 146 3.00 -19.95 4.88
N ASP A 147 2.35 -19.03 5.59
CA ASP A 147 0.95 -18.67 5.36
C ASP A 147 0.76 -17.89 4.05
N LEU A 148 1.74 -17.07 3.70
CA LEU A 148 1.73 -16.20 2.53
C LEU A 148 3.08 -16.24 1.81
N ASN A 149 3.10 -15.79 0.56
CA ASN A 149 4.32 -15.42 -0.14
C ASN A 149 4.28 -13.94 -0.54
N ASN A 150 5.45 -13.30 -0.61
CA ASN A 150 5.52 -11.87 -0.92
C ASN A 150 5.53 -11.54 -2.41
N SER A 151 5.69 -12.51 -3.30
CA SER A 151 5.83 -12.24 -4.75
C SER A 151 5.43 -13.44 -5.62
N PRO A 152 4.13 -13.67 -5.86
CA PRO A 152 3.65 -14.83 -6.60
C PRO A 152 3.87 -14.76 -8.13
N GLY A 153 4.66 -13.81 -8.62
CA GLY A 153 4.99 -13.63 -10.03
C GLY A 153 4.72 -12.22 -10.56
N ARG A 154 4.95 -12.03 -11.86
CA ARG A 154 4.83 -10.70 -12.51
C ARG A 154 3.40 -10.35 -12.92
N ASP A 155 2.60 -11.34 -13.26
CA ASP A 155 1.25 -11.12 -13.78
C ASP A 155 0.34 -10.60 -12.67
N GLY A 156 -0.35 -9.50 -12.94
CA GLY A 156 -1.20 -8.84 -11.95
C GLY A 156 -0.40 -8.20 -10.81
N HIS A 157 0.81 -7.71 -11.07
CA HIS A 157 1.78 -7.26 -10.06
C HIS A 157 1.17 -6.30 -9.02
N MET A 158 0.44 -5.27 -9.46
CA MET A 158 -0.24 -4.33 -8.55
C MET A 158 -1.32 -5.03 -7.71
N ILE A 159 -2.09 -5.94 -8.32
CA ILE A 159 -3.17 -6.67 -7.64
C ILE A 159 -2.59 -7.56 -6.53
N PHE A 160 -1.49 -8.26 -6.81
CA PHE A 160 -0.85 -9.11 -5.80
C PHE A 160 -0.18 -8.32 -4.69
N ALA A 161 0.48 -7.22 -5.04
CA ALA A 161 1.15 -6.39 -4.04
C ALA A 161 0.14 -5.77 -3.06
N GLY A 162 -0.87 -5.10 -3.58
CA GLY A 162 -1.93 -4.53 -2.76
C GLY A 162 -2.81 -5.60 -2.09
N GLY A 163 -3.08 -6.71 -2.80
CA GLY A 163 -3.81 -7.85 -2.24
C GLY A 163 -3.09 -8.51 -1.06
N PHE A 164 -1.75 -8.61 -1.12
CA PHE A 164 -0.94 -9.06 0.01
C PHE A 164 -1.14 -8.14 1.23
N VAL A 165 -1.08 -6.82 1.04
CA VAL A 165 -1.35 -5.85 2.11
C VAL A 165 -2.78 -6.04 2.65
N GLY A 166 -3.76 -6.29 1.79
CA GLY A 166 -5.15 -6.57 2.13
C GLY A 166 -5.36 -7.78 3.04
N GLU A 167 -4.46 -8.80 3.03
CA GLU A 167 -4.52 -9.94 3.96
C GLU A 167 -4.37 -9.51 5.42
N PHE A 168 -3.82 -8.33 5.67
CA PHE A 168 -3.62 -7.77 7.01
C PHE A 168 -4.72 -6.79 7.42
N ALA A 169 -5.66 -6.46 6.54
CA ALA A 169 -6.86 -5.70 6.91
C ALA A 169 -7.82 -6.52 7.80
N GLU A 170 -7.87 -7.84 7.61
CA GLU A 170 -8.60 -8.81 8.46
C GLU A 170 -10.06 -8.39 8.72
N GLY A 171 -10.76 -8.00 7.64
CA GLY A 171 -12.16 -7.58 7.69
C GLY A 171 -12.38 -6.11 8.08
N THR A 172 -11.35 -5.38 8.50
CA THR A 172 -11.44 -3.92 8.67
C THR A 172 -11.64 -3.27 7.30
N PRO A 173 -12.62 -2.35 7.12
CA PRO A 173 -12.78 -1.57 5.89
C PRO A 173 -11.48 -0.92 5.47
N TRP A 174 -11.03 -1.18 4.24
CA TRP A 174 -9.69 -0.86 3.79
C TRP A 174 -9.65 -0.40 2.32
N ILE A 175 -8.78 0.56 2.06
CA ILE A 175 -8.39 1.00 0.71
C ILE A 175 -6.86 1.02 0.63
N HIS A 176 -6.31 0.37 -0.38
CA HIS A 176 -4.92 0.51 -0.80
C HIS A 176 -4.84 1.44 -1.99
N LEU A 177 -3.86 2.34 -1.98
CA LEU A 177 -3.54 3.26 -3.07
C LEU A 177 -2.09 3.06 -3.51
N ASP A 178 -1.92 2.50 -4.69
CA ASP A 178 -0.61 2.40 -5.33
C ASP A 178 -0.34 3.67 -6.14
N ILE A 179 0.52 4.52 -5.59
CA ILE A 179 0.84 5.85 -6.12
C ILE A 179 2.17 5.88 -6.89
N ALA A 180 2.75 4.73 -7.24
CA ALA A 180 4.05 4.70 -7.93
C ALA A 180 4.04 5.47 -9.26
N GLY A 181 2.89 5.58 -9.94
CA GLY A 181 2.76 6.39 -11.15
C GLY A 181 2.50 7.87 -10.90
N THR A 182 1.93 8.23 -9.76
CA THR A 182 1.42 9.58 -9.49
C THR A 182 2.22 10.34 -8.43
N SER A 183 3.22 9.71 -7.82
CA SER A 183 4.02 10.31 -6.73
C SER A 183 5.00 11.36 -7.21
N ASP A 184 5.45 11.29 -8.46
CA ASP A 184 6.46 12.18 -9.03
C ASP A 184 5.90 13.00 -10.18
N ALA A 185 6.21 14.30 -10.20
CA ALA A 185 5.93 15.16 -11.33
C ALA A 185 7.12 15.21 -12.30
N THR A 186 6.93 14.78 -13.55
CA THR A 186 7.98 14.84 -14.58
C THR A 186 8.30 16.26 -15.05
N THR A 187 7.35 17.17 -14.86
CA THR A 187 7.46 18.61 -15.18
C THR A 187 6.84 19.44 -14.06
N ALA A 188 7.31 20.67 -13.87
CA ALA A 188 6.65 21.59 -12.95
C ALA A 188 5.22 21.89 -13.43
N HIS A 189 4.29 22.02 -12.51
CA HIS A 189 2.88 22.37 -12.77
C HIS A 189 2.37 23.32 -11.67
N ASP A 190 1.11 23.78 -11.80
CA ASP A 190 0.54 24.80 -10.93
C ASP A 190 0.50 24.41 -9.43
N LEU A 191 0.54 23.11 -9.11
CA LEU A 191 0.50 22.61 -7.74
C LEU A 191 1.89 22.34 -7.15
N GLY A 192 2.96 22.40 -7.94
CA GLY A 192 4.30 22.15 -7.42
C GLY A 192 5.41 22.10 -8.47
N PRO A 193 6.67 22.06 -8.02
CA PRO A 193 7.81 21.89 -8.88
C PRO A 193 7.88 20.46 -9.45
N LYS A 194 8.81 20.25 -10.38
CA LYS A 194 9.23 18.91 -10.77
C LYS A 194 9.84 18.19 -9.55
N GLY A 195 9.47 16.93 -9.33
CA GLY A 195 10.00 16.11 -8.22
C GLY A 195 9.25 14.82 -8.09
#